data_ddc7a104748065185454ebd5ff2c240e
#
_entry.id   ddc7a104748065185454ebd5ff2c240e
#
_cell.length_a   1.000
_cell.length_b   1.000
_cell.length_c   1.000
_cell.angle_alpha   90.00
_cell.angle_beta   90.00
_cell.angle_gamma   90.00
#
_symmetry.space_group_name_H-M   'P 1'
#
loop_
_entity.id
_entity.type
_entity.pdbx_description
1 polymer ?
#
loop_
_entity_poly.entity_id
_entity_poly.type
_entity_poly.pdbx_seq_one_letter_code
_entity_poly.pdbx_strand_id
1 'polypeptide(L)'
;MKLKTLFFSMVVMTAITSCKKDDEDTTPPPANDAGYSIGAYVVNEGAFLQNNASITHISESDQITNDVYYAVNNVELGDVMQSFSVIGEHGYAVMNNSQKVTVVNLKTMAFQADIEGLSYPRYMVQAGSQKGYVSNGSTTGTVEVIDLSSNEVTGSIPVGTGPGRMAVNGNEVWVCNEGGWLLDSTITIVDALTNTASAPVTVGHRPTSVVFDTFGYAWVLCAGETFYNENWEVTGHSAAKLVRVDVNSHAVVAEIQVGLIGDHPSQLAISPDQSTLYYVNNGVYAYDLVNGDFPGNLLISESRTGLSIHPYTGEIWCASISDFTSPSNVYVYSTAGSLIKTFACGIASNGIVFR
;
A
#
# COMPACT_ATOMS: atom_id res chain seq x y z
N MET A 1 95.80 -17.90 9.08
CA MET A 1 94.61 -18.51 9.81
C MET A 1 93.43 -17.59 9.66
N LYS A 2 92.55 -17.84 8.69
CA LYS A 2 91.34 -17.00 8.41
C LYS A 2 90.11 -17.73 8.83
N LEU A 3 89.43 -17.18 9.82
CA LEU A 3 88.16 -17.67 10.36
C LEU A 3 87.05 -17.22 9.42
N LYS A 4 86.26 -18.15 8.87
CA LYS A 4 85.09 -17.87 8.07
C LYS A 4 83.88 -17.89 8.98
N THR A 5 83.24 -16.74 9.11
CA THR A 5 81.95 -16.62 9.83
C THR A 5 80.81 -16.97 8.87
N LEU A 6 80.01 -17.95 9.24
CA LEU A 6 78.83 -18.40 8.49
C LEU A 6 77.65 -17.61 8.99
N PHE A 7 77.01 -16.78 8.12
CA PHE A 7 75.74 -16.11 8.40
C PHE A 7 74.60 -17.05 8.06
N PHE A 8 73.83 -17.42 9.07
CA PHE A 8 72.52 -18.17 8.91
C PHE A 8 71.41 -17.17 8.75
N SER A 9 70.88 -17.08 7.54
CA SER A 9 69.75 -16.21 7.27
C SER A 9 68.43 -16.96 7.58
N MET A 10 67.75 -16.52 8.62
CA MET A 10 66.47 -17.07 9.03
C MET A 10 65.35 -16.35 8.23
N VAL A 11 64.77 -17.05 7.27
CA VAL A 11 63.62 -16.57 6.51
C VAL A 11 62.36 -16.77 7.39
N VAL A 12 61.84 -15.67 7.89
CA VAL A 12 60.50 -15.66 8.57
C VAL A 12 59.43 -15.62 7.48
N MET A 13 58.77 -16.74 7.31
CA MET A 13 57.59 -16.85 6.46
C MET A 13 56.38 -16.32 7.22
N THR A 14 55.98 -15.07 6.98
CA THR A 14 54.71 -14.53 7.45
C THR A 14 53.58 -15.12 6.62
N ALA A 15 52.79 -16.03 7.20
CA ALA A 15 51.54 -16.50 6.62
C ALA A 15 50.52 -15.36 6.71
N ILE A 16 50.18 -14.76 5.58
CA ILE A 16 49.03 -13.84 5.45
C ILE A 16 47.80 -14.70 5.40
N THR A 17 47.08 -14.86 6.51
CA THR A 17 45.71 -15.36 6.53
C THR A 17 44.85 -14.27 5.91
N SER A 18 44.57 -14.42 4.63
CA SER A 18 43.47 -13.69 3.95
C SER A 18 42.14 -14.18 4.57
N CYS A 19 41.51 -13.35 5.40
CA CYS A 19 40.09 -13.50 5.68
C CYS A 19 39.37 -13.37 4.35
N LYS A 20 38.89 -14.47 3.80
CA LYS A 20 37.79 -14.42 2.84
C LYS A 20 36.62 -13.79 3.58
N LYS A 21 36.18 -12.63 3.10
CA LYS A 21 34.81 -12.16 3.33
C LYS A 21 33.96 -13.29 2.79
N ASP A 22 33.13 -13.89 3.66
CA ASP A 22 32.08 -14.76 3.19
C ASP A 22 31.20 -13.87 2.32
N ASP A 23 31.22 -14.11 1.01
CA ASP A 23 30.19 -13.59 0.12
C ASP A 23 28.88 -14.19 0.64
N GLU A 24 28.02 -13.37 1.21
CA GLU A 24 26.65 -13.79 1.49
C GLU A 24 26.11 -14.34 0.17
N ASP A 25 25.74 -15.61 0.20
CA ASP A 25 25.15 -16.32 -0.92
C ASP A 25 23.82 -15.63 -1.24
N THR A 26 23.84 -14.71 -2.20
CA THR A 26 22.68 -13.95 -2.68
C THR A 26 21.82 -14.75 -3.64
N THR A 27 22.02 -16.08 -3.71
CA THR A 27 21.11 -16.93 -4.48
C THR A 27 19.73 -16.89 -3.80
N PRO A 28 18.66 -16.46 -4.51
CA PRO A 28 17.31 -16.56 -4.00
C PRO A 28 17.04 -18.01 -3.55
N PRO A 29 16.34 -18.24 -2.43
CA PRO A 29 15.98 -19.58 -2.03
C PRO A 29 15.28 -20.26 -3.20
N PRO A 30 15.50 -21.59 -3.41
CA PRO A 30 14.85 -22.30 -4.50
C PRO A 30 13.35 -22.11 -4.37
N ALA A 31 12.75 -21.52 -5.41
CA ALA A 31 11.31 -21.31 -5.46
C ALA A 31 10.64 -22.68 -5.27
N ASN A 32 9.77 -22.78 -4.26
CA ASN A 32 8.82 -23.89 -4.22
C ASN A 32 8.00 -23.82 -5.52
N ASP A 33 7.23 -24.85 -5.87
CA ASP A 33 6.46 -24.87 -7.13
C ASP A 33 5.50 -23.68 -7.29
N ALA A 34 5.12 -23.02 -6.19
CA ALA A 34 4.30 -21.83 -6.17
C ALA A 34 5.08 -20.53 -6.46
N GLY A 35 6.42 -20.52 -6.27
CA GLY A 35 7.25 -19.33 -6.40
C GLY A 35 6.78 -18.23 -5.43
N TYR A 36 6.59 -17.01 -5.95
CA TYR A 36 6.07 -15.87 -5.19
C TYR A 36 4.55 -15.67 -5.37
N SER A 37 3.82 -16.60 -5.97
CA SER A 37 2.42 -16.39 -6.35
C SER A 37 1.43 -16.47 -5.19
N ILE A 38 1.84 -16.94 -4.02
CA ILE A 38 0.98 -17.08 -2.82
C ILE A 38 1.70 -16.47 -1.63
N GLY A 39 0.95 -15.71 -0.81
CA GLY A 39 1.46 -15.07 0.39
C GLY A 39 1.10 -13.59 0.49
N ALA A 40 1.86 -12.85 1.27
CA ALA A 40 1.71 -11.41 1.45
C ALA A 40 2.83 -10.64 0.73
N TYR A 41 2.44 -9.57 0.06
CA TYR A 41 3.36 -8.61 -0.56
C TYR A 41 3.32 -7.32 0.24
N VAL A 42 4.46 -6.94 0.80
CA VAL A 42 4.59 -5.68 1.54
C VAL A 42 5.09 -4.60 0.59
N VAL A 43 4.34 -3.51 0.55
CA VAL A 43 4.66 -2.31 -0.22
C VAL A 43 5.65 -1.47 0.58
N ASN A 44 6.87 -1.34 0.11
CA ASN A 44 7.89 -0.49 0.71
C ASN A 44 8.09 0.73 -0.20
N GLU A 45 7.64 1.92 0.25
CA GLU A 45 7.73 3.15 -0.55
C GLU A 45 9.16 3.50 -0.95
N GLY A 46 10.09 3.18 -0.07
CA GLY A 46 11.46 3.68 -0.15
C GLY A 46 11.58 5.11 0.36
N ALA A 47 12.79 5.66 0.30
CA ALA A 47 13.07 7.05 0.61
C ALA A 47 12.89 7.92 -0.64
N PHE A 48 12.19 9.04 -0.51
CA PHE A 48 11.90 9.96 -1.61
C PHE A 48 13.19 10.42 -2.33
N LEU A 49 13.21 10.36 -3.64
CA LEU A 49 14.34 10.64 -4.54
C LEU A 49 15.55 9.69 -4.39
N GLN A 50 15.39 8.55 -3.74
CA GLN A 50 16.47 7.55 -3.61
C GLN A 50 16.31 6.36 -4.56
N ASN A 51 15.19 6.23 -5.25
CA ASN A 51 14.93 5.15 -6.22
C ASN A 51 15.08 3.75 -5.60
N ASN A 52 14.73 3.61 -4.32
CA ASN A 52 14.91 2.39 -3.52
C ASN A 52 13.59 1.81 -2.98
N ALA A 53 12.49 2.07 -3.69
CA ALA A 53 11.23 1.38 -3.44
C ALA A 53 11.38 -0.12 -3.69
N SER A 54 10.73 -0.95 -2.89
CA SER A 54 10.91 -2.40 -2.98
C SER A 54 9.65 -3.18 -2.61
N ILE A 55 9.62 -4.45 -2.97
CA ILE A 55 8.57 -5.40 -2.57
C ILE A 55 9.20 -6.44 -1.64
N THR A 56 8.63 -6.61 -0.44
CA THR A 56 8.93 -7.76 0.41
C THR A 56 7.84 -8.81 0.22
N HIS A 57 8.22 -10.04 -0.08
CA HIS A 57 7.31 -11.18 -0.12
C HIS A 57 7.43 -11.99 1.18
N ILE A 58 6.29 -12.34 1.76
CA ILE A 58 6.19 -13.21 2.94
C ILE A 58 5.32 -14.40 2.55
N SER A 59 5.90 -15.60 2.53
CA SER A 59 5.20 -16.82 2.15
C SER A 59 4.24 -17.30 3.24
N GLU A 60 3.33 -18.23 2.92
CA GLU A 60 2.45 -18.89 3.92
C GLU A 60 3.22 -19.62 5.04
N SER A 61 4.48 -19.98 4.80
CA SER A 61 5.35 -20.58 5.81
C SER A 61 6.24 -19.56 6.55
N ASP A 62 5.88 -18.27 6.48
CA ASP A 62 6.57 -17.16 7.12
C ASP A 62 8.02 -16.91 6.62
N GLN A 63 8.36 -17.41 5.43
CA GLN A 63 9.66 -17.09 4.81
C GLN A 63 9.60 -15.70 4.18
N ILE A 64 10.58 -14.86 4.54
CA ILE A 64 10.68 -13.49 4.07
C ILE A 64 11.70 -13.42 2.93
N THR A 65 11.32 -12.76 1.84
CA THR A 65 12.24 -12.34 0.79
C THR A 65 12.10 -10.83 0.61
N ASN A 66 13.07 -10.09 1.11
CA ASN A 66 13.11 -8.64 0.94
C ASN A 66 13.62 -8.30 -0.46
N ASP A 67 13.11 -7.18 -1.00
CA ASP A 67 13.49 -6.64 -2.30
C ASP A 67 13.47 -7.69 -3.43
N VAL A 68 12.38 -8.45 -3.45
CA VAL A 68 12.23 -9.58 -4.36
C VAL A 68 12.30 -9.17 -5.84
N TYR A 69 11.91 -7.93 -6.17
CA TYR A 69 12.01 -7.42 -7.55
C TYR A 69 13.46 -7.25 -8.00
N TYR A 70 14.29 -6.57 -7.20
CA TYR A 70 15.71 -6.39 -7.50
C TYR A 70 16.46 -7.72 -7.56
N ALA A 71 16.17 -8.63 -6.61
CA ALA A 71 16.80 -9.95 -6.57
C ALA A 71 16.59 -10.76 -7.85
N VAL A 72 15.45 -10.56 -8.52
CA VAL A 72 15.10 -11.27 -9.77
C VAL A 72 15.58 -10.53 -11.02
N ASN A 73 15.39 -9.19 -11.07
CA ASN A 73 15.56 -8.41 -12.29
C ASN A 73 16.90 -7.67 -12.36
N ASN A 74 17.63 -7.58 -11.24
CA ASN A 74 18.91 -6.86 -11.09
C ASN A 74 18.83 -5.37 -11.53
N VAL A 75 17.66 -4.78 -11.34
CA VAL A 75 17.38 -3.34 -11.54
C VAL A 75 16.44 -2.86 -10.45
N GLU A 76 16.58 -1.59 -10.06
CA GLU A 76 15.69 -0.96 -9.07
C GLU A 76 14.25 -0.87 -9.59
N LEU A 77 13.28 -1.02 -8.69
CA LEU A 77 11.87 -0.93 -9.03
C LEU A 77 11.47 0.51 -9.42
N GLY A 78 12.00 1.49 -8.68
CA GLY A 78 11.74 2.90 -8.90
C GLY A 78 11.64 3.70 -7.61
N ASP A 79 11.06 4.88 -7.69
CA ASP A 79 10.94 5.83 -6.58
C ASP A 79 9.48 5.99 -6.15
N VAL A 80 9.24 5.84 -4.86
CA VAL A 80 7.95 5.91 -4.16
C VAL A 80 6.91 4.92 -4.73
N MET A 81 7.00 3.66 -4.27
CA MET A 81 5.91 2.70 -4.53
C MET A 81 4.71 3.01 -3.64
N GLN A 82 3.67 3.61 -4.21
CA GLN A 82 2.46 4.00 -3.50
C GLN A 82 1.56 2.81 -3.15
N SER A 83 1.46 1.85 -4.06
CA SER A 83 0.62 0.67 -3.89
C SER A 83 1.09 -0.51 -4.75
N PHE A 84 0.58 -1.68 -4.42
CA PHE A 84 0.74 -2.90 -5.20
C PHE A 84 -0.64 -3.54 -5.38
N SER A 85 -0.94 -4.01 -6.58
CA SER A 85 -2.20 -4.70 -6.86
C SER A 85 -1.92 -6.05 -7.50
N VAL A 86 -2.68 -7.05 -7.08
CA VAL A 86 -2.63 -8.42 -7.64
C VAL A 86 -3.84 -8.60 -8.54
N ILE A 87 -3.60 -8.82 -9.83
CA ILE A 87 -4.65 -9.02 -10.84
C ILE A 87 -4.30 -10.25 -11.67
N GLY A 88 -5.06 -11.31 -11.51
CA GLY A 88 -4.78 -12.58 -12.18
C GLY A 88 -3.42 -13.14 -11.75
N GLU A 89 -2.51 -13.33 -12.70
CA GLU A 89 -1.15 -13.84 -12.46
C GLU A 89 -0.09 -12.72 -12.49
N HIS A 90 -0.53 -11.47 -12.41
CA HIS A 90 0.32 -10.28 -12.50
C HIS A 90 0.27 -9.44 -11.22
N GLY A 91 1.41 -8.88 -10.85
CA GLY A 91 1.55 -7.83 -9.87
C GLY A 91 1.73 -6.48 -10.57
N TYR A 92 1.07 -5.46 -10.07
CA TYR A 92 1.12 -4.09 -10.57
C TYR A 92 1.65 -3.16 -9.48
N ALA A 93 2.91 -2.80 -9.57
CA ALA A 93 3.55 -1.85 -8.65
C ALA A 93 3.31 -0.42 -9.14
N VAL A 94 2.51 0.34 -8.41
CA VAL A 94 2.19 1.73 -8.76
C VAL A 94 3.26 2.65 -8.21
N MET A 95 4.08 3.22 -9.10
CA MET A 95 5.25 4.02 -8.77
C MET A 95 4.89 5.52 -8.89
N ASN A 96 4.59 6.15 -7.75
CA ASN A 96 4.09 7.52 -7.72
C ASN A 96 5.09 8.52 -8.30
N ASN A 97 6.31 8.56 -7.78
CA ASN A 97 7.32 9.52 -8.22
C ASN A 97 8.00 9.11 -9.54
N SER A 98 8.08 7.82 -9.85
CA SER A 98 8.53 7.34 -11.17
C SER A 98 7.45 7.44 -12.26
N GLN A 99 6.22 7.82 -11.92
CA GLN A 99 5.10 8.12 -12.84
C GLN A 99 4.76 6.96 -13.79
N LYS A 100 4.79 5.74 -13.29
CA LYS A 100 4.50 4.51 -14.05
C LYS A 100 3.83 3.45 -13.18
N VAL A 101 3.33 2.39 -13.82
CA VAL A 101 3.01 1.14 -13.13
C VAL A 101 3.90 0.05 -13.70
N THR A 102 4.73 -0.57 -12.85
CA THR A 102 5.57 -1.69 -13.25
C THR A 102 4.80 -3.01 -13.09
N VAL A 103 4.72 -3.78 -14.17
CA VAL A 103 4.02 -5.06 -14.23
C VAL A 103 5.02 -6.20 -14.08
N VAL A 104 4.73 -7.12 -13.16
CA VAL A 104 5.54 -8.31 -12.89
C VAL A 104 4.70 -9.58 -12.98
N ASN A 105 5.34 -10.69 -13.35
CA ASN A 105 4.75 -12.00 -13.19
C ASN A 105 4.81 -12.42 -11.72
N LEU A 106 3.69 -12.72 -11.07
CA LEU A 106 3.66 -13.01 -9.63
C LEU A 106 4.43 -14.27 -9.24
N LYS A 107 4.48 -15.27 -10.10
CA LYS A 107 5.17 -16.53 -9.78
C LYS A 107 6.69 -16.33 -9.71
N THR A 108 7.22 -15.50 -10.58
CA THR A 108 8.68 -15.34 -10.76
C THR A 108 9.19 -13.98 -10.32
N MET A 109 8.32 -12.98 -10.12
CA MET A 109 8.64 -11.57 -9.94
C MET A 109 9.43 -10.96 -11.10
N ALA A 110 9.49 -11.65 -12.24
CA ALA A 110 10.13 -11.14 -13.44
C ALA A 110 9.34 -9.95 -14.02
N PHE A 111 10.07 -8.91 -14.42
CA PHE A 111 9.53 -7.76 -15.15
C PHE A 111 8.83 -8.20 -16.43
N GLN A 112 7.71 -7.55 -16.73
CA GLN A 112 6.95 -7.80 -17.95
C GLN A 112 6.75 -6.54 -18.79
N ALA A 113 6.31 -5.45 -18.16
CA ALA A 113 6.06 -4.19 -18.82
C ALA A 113 6.08 -3.02 -17.85
N ASP A 114 6.23 -1.81 -18.35
CA ASP A 114 5.86 -0.58 -17.67
C ASP A 114 4.65 0.06 -18.38
N ILE A 115 3.65 0.45 -17.61
CA ILE A 115 2.52 1.26 -18.07
C ILE A 115 2.92 2.72 -17.85
N GLU A 116 3.14 3.44 -18.93
CA GLU A 116 3.60 4.82 -18.94
C GLU A 116 2.44 5.80 -19.25
N GLY A 117 2.75 7.10 -19.29
CA GLY A 117 1.75 8.15 -19.58
C GLY A 117 0.91 8.55 -18.37
N LEU A 118 1.37 8.21 -17.16
CA LEU A 118 0.73 8.54 -15.90
C LEU A 118 1.37 9.79 -15.27
N SER A 119 0.62 10.46 -14.38
CA SER A 119 1.08 11.62 -13.63
C SER A 119 0.67 11.51 -12.17
N TYR A 120 1.64 11.20 -11.31
CA TYR A 120 1.41 10.90 -9.89
C TYR A 120 0.37 9.78 -9.68
N PRO A 121 0.56 8.58 -10.26
CA PRO A 121 -0.36 7.45 -10.06
C PRO A 121 -0.32 6.99 -8.60
N ARG A 122 -1.49 6.55 -8.07
CA ARG A 122 -1.56 6.19 -6.64
C ARG A 122 -2.04 4.76 -6.40
N TYR A 123 -3.18 4.38 -6.94
CA TYR A 123 -3.75 3.05 -6.73
C TYR A 123 -4.27 2.48 -8.04
N MET A 124 -4.29 1.16 -8.13
CA MET A 124 -4.85 0.44 -9.27
C MET A 124 -5.84 -0.60 -8.79
N VAL A 125 -6.98 -0.71 -9.48
CA VAL A 125 -7.99 -1.75 -9.28
C VAL A 125 -8.41 -2.34 -10.62
N GLN A 126 -8.96 -3.55 -10.61
CA GLN A 126 -9.57 -4.17 -11.78
C GLN A 126 -11.09 -4.10 -11.70
N ALA A 127 -11.75 -3.67 -12.77
CA ALA A 127 -13.19 -3.82 -12.94
C ALA A 127 -13.50 -4.38 -14.34
N GLY A 128 -14.22 -5.52 -14.37
CA GLY A 128 -14.32 -6.32 -15.59
C GLY A 128 -13.07 -7.20 -15.83
N SER A 129 -13.08 -8.01 -16.90
CA SER A 129 -12.06 -9.05 -17.11
C SER A 129 -10.73 -8.54 -17.67
N GLN A 130 -10.73 -7.40 -18.38
CA GLN A 130 -9.55 -6.90 -19.10
C GLN A 130 -9.26 -5.42 -18.88
N LYS A 131 -9.92 -4.79 -17.89
CA LYS A 131 -9.72 -3.38 -17.62
C LYS A 131 -9.15 -3.17 -16.21
N GLY A 132 -8.04 -2.44 -16.16
CA GLY A 132 -7.51 -1.81 -14.96
C GLY A 132 -7.90 -0.33 -14.90
N TYR A 133 -7.96 0.20 -13.70
CA TYR A 133 -8.22 1.62 -13.43
C TYR A 133 -7.15 2.13 -12.49
N VAL A 134 -6.44 3.19 -12.88
CA VAL A 134 -5.37 3.81 -12.09
C VAL A 134 -5.80 5.21 -11.69
N SER A 135 -5.88 5.49 -10.38
CA SER A 135 -6.07 6.85 -9.89
C SER A 135 -4.82 7.68 -10.16
N ASN A 136 -4.98 8.86 -10.76
CA ASN A 136 -3.91 9.61 -11.37
C ASN A 136 -4.08 11.11 -11.15
N GLY A 137 -2.99 11.79 -10.82
CA GLY A 137 -2.95 13.23 -10.65
C GLY A 137 -3.08 13.72 -9.21
N SER A 138 -2.64 14.94 -9.00
CA SER A 138 -2.60 15.59 -7.69
C SER A 138 -3.51 16.81 -7.55
N THR A 139 -3.68 17.59 -8.62
CA THR A 139 -4.49 18.83 -8.64
C THR A 139 -5.66 18.76 -9.59
N THR A 140 -5.49 18.10 -10.74
CA THR A 140 -6.56 17.72 -11.66
C THR A 140 -6.64 16.21 -11.67
N GLY A 141 -7.70 15.66 -11.07
CA GLY A 141 -7.83 14.22 -10.91
C GLY A 141 -8.38 13.54 -12.15
N THR A 142 -7.75 12.44 -12.52
CA THR A 142 -8.27 11.48 -13.50
C THR A 142 -8.18 10.06 -13.01
N VAL A 143 -8.97 9.18 -13.57
CA VAL A 143 -8.77 7.74 -13.49
C VAL A 143 -8.42 7.27 -14.89
N GLU A 144 -7.22 6.72 -15.03
CA GLU A 144 -6.75 6.17 -16.31
C GLU A 144 -7.27 4.75 -16.51
N VAL A 145 -7.78 4.48 -17.70
CA VAL A 145 -8.27 3.15 -18.09
C VAL A 145 -7.13 2.40 -18.77
N ILE A 146 -6.80 1.25 -18.22
CA ILE A 146 -5.72 0.39 -18.68
C ILE A 146 -6.31 -0.85 -19.38
N ASP A 147 -5.84 -1.16 -20.57
CA ASP A 147 -6.04 -2.48 -21.17
C ASP A 147 -5.00 -3.45 -20.56
N LEU A 148 -5.48 -4.44 -19.80
CA LEU A 148 -4.62 -5.41 -19.11
C LEU A 148 -3.97 -6.41 -20.07
N SER A 149 -4.40 -6.50 -21.32
CA SER A 149 -3.79 -7.40 -22.33
C SER A 149 -2.59 -6.76 -23.03
N SER A 150 -2.62 -5.45 -23.22
CA SER A 150 -1.51 -4.70 -23.83
C SER A 150 -0.66 -3.93 -22.81
N ASN A 151 -1.17 -3.75 -21.57
CA ASN A 151 -0.58 -2.89 -20.53
C ASN A 151 -0.44 -1.43 -21.00
N GLU A 152 -1.45 -0.91 -21.69
CA GLU A 152 -1.47 0.46 -22.21
C GLU A 152 -2.63 1.26 -21.64
N VAL A 153 -2.42 2.60 -21.51
CA VAL A 153 -3.49 3.55 -21.21
C VAL A 153 -4.37 3.70 -22.44
N THR A 154 -5.67 3.40 -22.32
CA THR A 154 -6.65 3.45 -23.42
C THR A 154 -7.70 4.53 -23.26
N GLY A 155 -7.76 5.17 -22.10
CA GLY A 155 -8.71 6.25 -21.83
C GLY A 155 -8.40 6.96 -20.53
N SER A 156 -8.99 8.14 -20.35
CA SER A 156 -8.84 8.97 -19.16
C SER A 156 -10.21 9.52 -18.78
N ILE A 157 -10.60 9.33 -17.52
CA ILE A 157 -11.91 9.71 -16.98
C ILE A 157 -11.69 10.81 -15.94
N PRO A 158 -12.20 12.04 -16.17
CA PRO A 158 -12.12 13.09 -15.17
C PRO A 158 -12.90 12.73 -13.89
N VAL A 159 -12.28 12.95 -12.74
CA VAL A 159 -12.86 12.75 -11.39
C VAL A 159 -12.56 13.97 -10.51
N GLY A 160 -12.77 13.88 -9.21
CA GLY A 160 -12.41 14.94 -8.26
C GLY A 160 -10.90 15.12 -8.10
N THR A 161 -10.53 16.07 -7.25
CA THR A 161 -9.14 16.46 -7.02
C THR A 161 -8.35 15.40 -6.24
N GLY A 162 -7.15 15.09 -6.69
CA GLY A 162 -6.23 14.17 -6.01
C GLY A 162 -6.85 12.79 -5.73
N PRO A 163 -7.31 12.06 -6.78
CA PRO A 163 -7.91 10.75 -6.56
C PRO A 163 -6.90 9.80 -5.92
N GLY A 164 -7.34 9.10 -4.89
CA GLY A 164 -6.55 8.17 -4.12
C GLY A 164 -7.06 6.74 -4.22
N ARG A 165 -7.39 6.14 -3.08
CA ARG A 165 -7.86 4.75 -3.01
C ARG A 165 -9.17 4.57 -3.77
N MET A 166 -9.28 3.40 -4.37
CA MET A 166 -10.46 2.97 -5.10
C MET A 166 -10.90 1.59 -4.61
N ALA A 167 -12.19 1.31 -4.70
CA ALA A 167 -12.74 -0.02 -4.51
C ALA A 167 -13.79 -0.33 -5.59
N VAL A 168 -14.02 -1.60 -5.83
CA VAL A 168 -14.91 -2.06 -6.89
C VAL A 168 -16.13 -2.76 -6.30
N ASN A 169 -17.31 -2.35 -6.74
CA ASN A 169 -18.58 -3.01 -6.45
C ASN A 169 -19.29 -3.34 -7.76
N GLY A 170 -19.26 -4.59 -8.16
CA GLY A 170 -19.81 -5.02 -9.46
C GLY A 170 -19.11 -4.35 -10.64
N ASN A 171 -19.83 -3.51 -11.37
CA ASN A 171 -19.29 -2.73 -12.49
C ASN A 171 -18.93 -1.29 -12.11
N GLU A 172 -18.96 -0.94 -10.85
CA GLU A 172 -18.66 0.40 -10.39
C GLU A 172 -17.29 0.48 -9.73
N VAL A 173 -16.48 1.47 -10.11
CA VAL A 173 -15.23 1.84 -9.45
C VAL A 173 -15.50 3.09 -8.61
N TRP A 174 -15.44 2.94 -7.30
CA TRP A 174 -15.63 4.02 -6.34
C TRP A 174 -14.29 4.67 -6.02
N VAL A 175 -14.16 5.96 -6.31
CA VAL A 175 -12.91 6.72 -6.25
C VAL A 175 -12.99 7.73 -5.11
N CYS A 176 -12.09 7.64 -4.15
CA CYS A 176 -11.91 8.65 -3.11
C CYS A 176 -11.11 9.83 -3.67
N ASN A 177 -11.71 11.04 -3.69
CA ASN A 177 -11.02 12.26 -4.10
C ASN A 177 -10.40 12.89 -2.85
N GLU A 178 -9.12 12.57 -2.58
CA GLU A 178 -8.42 12.94 -1.34
C GLU A 178 -8.00 14.41 -1.28
N GLY A 179 -8.14 15.15 -2.39
CA GLY A 179 -7.71 16.55 -2.49
C GLY A 179 -6.28 16.75 -2.99
N GLY A 180 -5.39 15.78 -2.82
CA GLY A 180 -3.98 15.90 -3.22
C GLY A 180 -3.30 17.11 -2.57
N TRP A 181 -2.87 18.08 -3.37
CA TRP A 181 -2.32 19.37 -2.91
C TRP A 181 -3.38 20.43 -2.63
N LEU A 182 -4.65 20.13 -2.89
CA LEU A 182 -5.80 21.00 -2.67
C LEU A 182 -6.78 20.32 -1.70
N LEU A 183 -8.03 20.79 -1.69
CA LEU A 183 -9.11 20.22 -0.88
C LEU A 183 -10.12 19.53 -1.78
N ASP A 184 -10.60 18.37 -1.33
CA ASP A 184 -11.78 17.72 -1.87
C ASP A 184 -12.56 17.03 -0.73
N SER A 185 -13.83 16.79 -0.98
CA SER A 185 -14.75 16.19 0.00
C SER A 185 -15.71 15.20 -0.66
N THR A 186 -15.33 14.67 -1.82
CA THR A 186 -16.21 13.88 -2.66
C THR A 186 -15.65 12.50 -2.96
N ILE A 187 -16.55 11.59 -3.29
CA ILE A 187 -16.23 10.38 -4.05
C ILE A 187 -16.81 10.51 -5.45
N THR A 188 -16.17 9.90 -6.44
CA THR A 188 -16.70 9.75 -7.80
C THR A 188 -16.91 8.28 -8.09
N ILE A 189 -18.04 7.92 -8.71
CA ILE A 189 -18.33 6.54 -9.07
C ILE A 189 -18.23 6.44 -10.60
N VAL A 190 -17.35 5.54 -11.07
CA VAL A 190 -17.10 5.29 -12.48
C VAL A 190 -17.79 4.00 -12.88
N ASP A 191 -18.65 4.07 -13.90
CA ASP A 191 -19.23 2.89 -14.55
C ASP A 191 -18.16 2.26 -15.46
N ALA A 192 -17.72 1.04 -15.10
CA ALA A 192 -16.70 0.32 -15.83
C ALA A 192 -17.19 -0.26 -17.18
N LEU A 193 -18.47 -0.34 -17.44
CA LEU A 193 -19.01 -0.77 -18.74
C LEU A 193 -18.87 0.34 -19.79
N THR A 194 -19.19 1.56 -19.39
CA THR A 194 -19.21 2.74 -20.27
C THR A 194 -17.98 3.64 -20.15
N ASN A 195 -17.15 3.44 -19.10
CA ASN A 195 -16.04 4.33 -18.71
C ASN A 195 -16.49 5.79 -18.51
N THR A 196 -17.62 5.97 -17.83
CA THR A 196 -18.16 7.29 -17.52
C THR A 196 -18.25 7.52 -16.01
N ALA A 197 -17.92 8.73 -15.57
CA ALA A 197 -18.04 9.13 -14.17
C ALA A 197 -19.42 9.67 -13.87
N SER A 198 -19.93 9.37 -12.66
CA SER A 198 -21.12 10.02 -12.08
C SER A 198 -20.82 11.47 -11.69
N ALA A 199 -21.87 12.24 -11.35
CA ALA A 199 -21.68 13.45 -10.57
C ALA A 199 -21.03 13.09 -9.22
N PRO A 200 -20.09 13.91 -8.68
CA PRO A 200 -19.44 13.65 -7.40
C PRO A 200 -20.45 13.60 -6.24
N VAL A 201 -20.28 12.66 -5.33
CA VAL A 201 -21.06 12.54 -4.10
C VAL A 201 -20.26 13.16 -2.95
N THR A 202 -20.82 14.19 -2.31
CA THR A 202 -20.18 14.82 -1.14
C THR A 202 -20.30 13.90 0.09
N VAL A 203 -19.16 13.57 0.70
CA VAL A 203 -19.09 12.68 1.87
C VAL A 203 -18.44 13.37 3.09
N GLY A 204 -17.40 14.12 2.90
CA GLY A 204 -16.64 14.81 3.96
C GLY A 204 -15.20 15.04 3.53
N HIS A 205 -14.52 15.96 4.22
CA HIS A 205 -13.18 16.35 3.83
C HIS A 205 -12.21 15.17 3.82
N ARG A 206 -11.41 15.09 2.76
CA ARG A 206 -10.34 14.13 2.55
C ARG A 206 -10.81 12.67 2.70
N PRO A 207 -11.69 12.17 1.81
CA PRO A 207 -12.05 10.75 1.78
C PRO A 207 -10.82 9.93 1.38
N THR A 208 -10.35 9.05 2.27
CA THR A 208 -9.09 8.32 2.11
C THR A 208 -9.25 6.86 1.74
N SER A 209 -10.41 6.27 2.06
CA SER A 209 -10.64 4.84 1.84
C SER A 209 -12.13 4.55 1.72
N VAL A 210 -12.47 3.51 0.94
CA VAL A 210 -13.84 3.01 0.80
C VAL A 210 -13.83 1.48 0.83
N VAL A 211 -14.78 0.89 1.56
CA VAL A 211 -15.02 -0.56 1.61
C VAL A 211 -16.53 -0.82 1.55
N PHE A 212 -16.93 -2.06 1.23
CA PHE A 212 -18.33 -2.45 1.10
C PHE A 212 -18.71 -3.49 2.14
N ASP A 213 -19.91 -3.38 2.72
CA ASP A 213 -20.48 -4.38 3.60
C ASP A 213 -21.50 -5.29 2.88
N THR A 214 -21.95 -6.35 3.57
CA THR A 214 -22.97 -7.26 3.05
C THR A 214 -24.39 -6.70 3.13
N PHE A 215 -24.59 -5.53 3.76
CA PHE A 215 -25.91 -4.91 3.94
C PHE A 215 -26.27 -3.95 2.80
N GLY A 216 -25.36 -3.80 1.79
CA GLY A 216 -25.58 -2.94 0.63
C GLY A 216 -25.11 -1.50 0.85
N TYR A 217 -24.13 -1.30 1.70
CA TYR A 217 -23.53 0.02 1.94
C TYR A 217 -22.05 0.06 1.64
N ALA A 218 -21.60 1.19 1.12
CA ALA A 218 -20.22 1.59 1.09
C ALA A 218 -19.92 2.40 2.37
N TRP A 219 -18.77 2.12 2.99
CA TRP A 219 -18.23 2.88 4.11
C TRP A 219 -17.04 3.66 3.63
N VAL A 220 -17.12 4.99 3.75
CA VAL A 220 -16.07 5.92 3.34
C VAL A 220 -15.44 6.54 4.59
N LEU A 221 -14.12 6.40 4.75
CA LEU A 221 -13.39 7.09 5.79
C LEU A 221 -12.94 8.45 5.25
N CYS A 222 -13.41 9.53 5.88
CA CYS A 222 -13.00 10.91 5.62
C CYS A 222 -12.08 11.35 6.76
N ALA A 223 -10.82 11.64 6.46
CA ALA A 223 -9.80 11.95 7.46
C ALA A 223 -9.97 13.32 8.13
N GLY A 224 -10.87 14.15 7.61
CA GLY A 224 -10.96 15.54 8.02
C GLY A 224 -9.80 16.38 7.46
N GLU A 225 -9.82 17.68 7.70
CA GLU A 225 -8.87 18.64 7.16
C GLU A 225 -8.41 19.63 8.21
N THR A 226 -7.16 20.07 8.10
CA THR A 226 -6.61 21.20 8.86
C THR A 226 -6.58 22.40 7.93
N PHE A 227 -7.26 23.47 8.33
CA PHE A 227 -7.32 24.72 7.56
C PHE A 227 -6.23 25.69 7.99
N TYR A 228 -5.60 26.35 7.03
CA TYR A 228 -4.55 27.32 7.23
C TYR A 228 -4.92 28.67 6.63
N ASN A 229 -4.41 29.76 7.21
CA ASN A 229 -4.44 31.07 6.60
C ASN A 229 -3.25 31.28 5.64
N GLU A 230 -3.15 32.45 5.04
CA GLU A 230 -2.06 32.82 4.12
C GLU A 230 -0.66 32.78 4.76
N ASN A 231 -0.57 32.83 6.08
CA ASN A 231 0.67 32.73 6.85
C ASN A 231 1.00 31.31 7.31
N TRP A 232 0.25 30.30 6.87
CA TRP A 232 0.35 28.90 7.29
C TRP A 232 0.03 28.66 8.76
N GLU A 233 -0.75 29.54 9.39
CA GLU A 233 -1.25 29.35 10.74
C GLU A 233 -2.56 28.56 10.70
N VAL A 234 -2.70 27.60 11.61
CA VAL A 234 -3.93 26.78 11.71
C VAL A 234 -5.11 27.67 12.11
N THR A 235 -6.15 27.69 11.32
CA THR A 235 -7.38 28.45 11.58
C THR A 235 -8.54 27.56 12.04
N GLY A 236 -8.42 26.27 11.90
CA GLY A 236 -9.44 25.31 12.34
C GLY A 236 -9.21 23.91 11.75
N HIS A 237 -10.12 23.01 12.13
CA HIS A 237 -10.14 21.63 11.62
C HIS A 237 -11.59 21.25 11.30
N SER A 238 -11.77 20.38 10.32
CA SER A 238 -13.00 19.62 10.17
C SER A 238 -12.92 18.29 10.88
N ALA A 239 -14.06 17.78 11.35
CA ALA A 239 -14.11 16.47 11.98
C ALA A 239 -13.86 15.36 10.96
N ALA A 240 -13.11 14.35 11.36
CA ALA A 240 -13.02 13.09 10.63
C ALA A 240 -14.34 12.30 10.78
N LYS A 241 -14.69 11.53 9.76
CA LYS A 241 -15.96 10.80 9.71
C LYS A 241 -15.83 9.44 9.04
N LEU A 242 -16.65 8.48 9.50
CA LEU A 242 -17.10 7.37 8.68
C LEU A 242 -18.46 7.73 8.08
N VAL A 243 -18.56 7.63 6.77
CA VAL A 243 -19.78 7.97 6.02
C VAL A 243 -20.31 6.72 5.38
N ARG A 244 -21.60 6.44 5.62
CA ARG A 244 -22.29 5.29 5.03
C ARG A 244 -23.10 5.75 3.83
N VAL A 245 -22.84 5.15 2.68
CA VAL A 245 -23.46 5.47 1.40
C VAL A 245 -24.19 4.23 0.90
N ASP A 246 -25.46 4.36 0.50
CA ASP A 246 -26.21 3.28 -0.13
C ASP A 246 -25.67 2.99 -1.53
N VAL A 247 -25.30 1.74 -1.81
CA VAL A 247 -24.62 1.37 -3.08
C VAL A 247 -25.51 1.47 -4.32
N ASN A 248 -26.84 1.46 -4.18
CA ASN A 248 -27.75 1.51 -5.33
C ASN A 248 -28.17 2.94 -5.68
N SER A 249 -28.43 3.75 -4.67
CA SER A 249 -28.88 5.15 -4.86
C SER A 249 -27.73 6.16 -4.82
N HIS A 250 -26.54 5.74 -4.36
CA HIS A 250 -25.38 6.59 -4.08
C HIS A 250 -25.67 7.71 -3.07
N ALA A 251 -26.73 7.56 -2.29
CA ALA A 251 -27.11 8.54 -1.28
C ALA A 251 -26.34 8.33 0.03
N VAL A 252 -25.86 9.41 0.64
CA VAL A 252 -25.35 9.39 2.02
C VAL A 252 -26.51 9.12 2.96
N VAL A 253 -26.44 8.05 3.74
CA VAL A 253 -27.49 7.61 4.67
C VAL A 253 -27.11 7.78 6.14
N ALA A 254 -25.81 7.89 6.46
CA ALA A 254 -25.33 8.19 7.80
C ALA A 254 -23.93 8.82 7.76
N GLU A 255 -23.67 9.68 8.74
CA GLU A 255 -22.36 10.26 9.00
C GLU A 255 -22.04 10.10 10.48
N ILE A 256 -20.88 9.58 10.79
CA ILE A 256 -20.45 9.23 12.13
C ILE A 256 -19.06 9.84 12.37
N GLN A 257 -18.93 10.75 13.33
CA GLN A 257 -17.64 11.32 13.68
C GLN A 257 -16.72 10.26 14.27
N VAL A 258 -15.45 10.22 13.84
CA VAL A 258 -14.39 9.37 14.38
C VAL A 258 -13.29 10.21 14.97
N GLY A 259 -12.80 9.79 16.14
CA GLY A 259 -11.74 10.50 16.83
C GLY A 259 -12.14 11.90 17.35
N LEU A 260 -11.14 12.68 17.72
CA LEU A 260 -11.28 14.08 18.12
C LEU A 260 -11.17 15.01 16.91
N ILE A 261 -11.62 16.24 17.05
CA ILE A 261 -11.40 17.27 16.03
C ILE A 261 -9.89 17.53 15.93
N GLY A 262 -9.36 17.39 14.71
CA GLY A 262 -7.92 17.48 14.45
C GLY A 262 -7.22 16.13 14.37
N ASP A 263 -7.90 15.01 14.67
CA ASP A 263 -7.44 13.69 14.32
C ASP A 263 -7.58 13.47 12.81
N HIS A 264 -6.64 12.73 12.25
CA HIS A 264 -6.62 12.38 10.83
C HIS A 264 -6.53 10.87 10.65
N PRO A 265 -7.62 10.11 10.93
CA PRO A 265 -7.64 8.67 10.76
C PRO A 265 -7.41 8.27 9.31
N SER A 266 -6.86 7.09 9.11
CA SER A 266 -6.50 6.55 7.80
C SER A 266 -6.76 5.05 7.73
N GLN A 267 -6.58 4.46 6.55
CA GLN A 267 -6.53 3.01 6.37
C GLN A 267 -7.81 2.30 6.83
N LEU A 268 -8.91 2.48 6.10
CA LEU A 268 -10.13 1.69 6.36
C LEU A 268 -10.00 0.30 5.74
N ALA A 269 -10.30 -0.73 6.53
CA ALA A 269 -10.38 -2.11 6.10
C ALA A 269 -11.64 -2.78 6.69
N ILE A 270 -12.02 -3.93 6.13
CA ILE A 270 -13.18 -4.69 6.61
C ILE A 270 -12.79 -6.15 6.82
N SER A 271 -13.40 -6.81 7.81
CA SER A 271 -13.22 -8.24 8.07
C SER A 271 -13.68 -9.11 6.88
N PRO A 272 -13.17 -10.36 6.74
CA PRO A 272 -13.58 -11.24 5.63
C PRO A 272 -15.08 -11.54 5.58
N ASP A 273 -15.73 -11.58 6.73
CA ASP A 273 -17.19 -11.76 6.87
C ASP A 273 -17.98 -10.44 6.72
N GLN A 274 -17.27 -9.33 6.49
CA GLN A 274 -17.81 -7.98 6.32
C GLN A 274 -18.65 -7.47 7.49
N SER A 275 -18.38 -7.98 8.70
CA SER A 275 -19.10 -7.60 9.92
C SER A 275 -18.37 -6.54 10.77
N THR A 276 -17.07 -6.35 10.57
CA THR A 276 -16.23 -5.46 11.37
C THR A 276 -15.39 -4.55 10.49
N LEU A 277 -15.49 -3.24 10.73
CA LEU A 277 -14.59 -2.25 10.13
C LEU A 277 -13.37 -2.05 11.04
N TYR A 278 -12.22 -1.86 10.42
CA TYR A 278 -10.98 -1.47 11.09
C TYR A 278 -10.44 -0.17 10.48
N TYR A 279 -9.94 0.72 11.32
CA TYR A 279 -9.27 1.94 10.84
C TYR A 279 -8.13 2.34 11.79
N VAL A 280 -7.20 3.12 11.28
CA VAL A 280 -6.05 3.63 12.04
C VAL A 280 -6.32 5.05 12.53
N ASN A 281 -6.20 5.29 13.85
CA ASN A 281 -6.18 6.61 14.46
C ASN A 281 -5.28 6.59 15.70
N ASN A 282 -3.97 6.79 15.54
CA ASN A 282 -2.93 6.62 16.57
C ASN A 282 -2.92 5.22 17.23
N GLY A 283 -3.55 4.25 16.61
CA GLY A 283 -3.79 2.87 16.99
C GLY A 283 -4.79 2.28 16.03
N VAL A 284 -5.13 1.01 16.18
CA VAL A 284 -6.15 0.36 15.35
C VAL A 284 -7.44 0.24 16.15
N TYR A 285 -8.50 0.78 15.58
CA TYR A 285 -9.86 0.68 16.09
C TYR A 285 -10.65 -0.36 15.32
N ALA A 286 -11.53 -1.08 16.03
CA ALA A 286 -12.48 -2.03 15.46
C ALA A 286 -13.91 -1.57 15.74
N TYR A 287 -14.77 -1.59 14.74
CA TYR A 287 -16.17 -1.23 14.83
C TYR A 287 -17.06 -2.35 14.31
N ASP A 288 -17.93 -2.88 15.17
CA ASP A 288 -18.87 -3.94 14.85
C ASP A 288 -20.09 -3.35 14.11
N LEU A 289 -20.31 -3.76 12.87
CA LEU A 289 -21.42 -3.28 12.02
C LEU A 289 -22.79 -3.81 12.44
N VAL A 290 -22.83 -4.90 13.19
CA VAL A 290 -24.06 -5.56 13.61
C VAL A 290 -24.57 -4.98 14.93
N ASN A 291 -23.67 -4.79 15.91
CA ASN A 291 -24.02 -4.35 17.26
C ASN A 291 -23.79 -2.84 17.48
N GLY A 292 -23.07 -2.19 16.60
CA GLY A 292 -23.10 -0.75 16.36
C GLY A 292 -22.71 0.19 17.48
N ASP A 293 -21.70 -0.11 18.30
CA ASP A 293 -21.19 0.84 19.28
C ASP A 293 -20.10 1.72 18.70
N PHE A 294 -20.46 2.96 18.38
CA PHE A 294 -19.52 3.95 17.83
C PHE A 294 -18.90 4.82 18.95
N PRO A 295 -17.61 5.15 18.89
CA PRO A 295 -16.65 5.18 17.77
C PRO A 295 -15.85 3.90 17.51
N GLY A 296 -16.20 2.78 18.06
CA GLY A 296 -15.44 1.54 18.02
C GLY A 296 -14.48 1.39 19.20
N ASN A 297 -13.95 0.20 19.37
CA ASN A 297 -13.01 -0.11 20.45
C ASN A 297 -11.59 0.02 19.96
N LEU A 298 -10.71 0.67 20.74
CA LEU A 298 -9.27 0.64 20.53
C LEU A 298 -8.78 -0.80 20.74
N LEU A 299 -8.38 -1.44 19.65
CA LEU A 299 -8.00 -2.85 19.62
C LEU A 299 -6.47 -3.03 19.76
N ILE A 300 -5.72 -2.16 19.08
CA ILE A 300 -4.24 -2.14 19.11
C ILE A 300 -3.84 -0.72 19.48
N SER A 301 -3.14 -0.56 20.60
CA SER A 301 -2.80 0.76 21.15
C SER A 301 -1.56 1.40 20.51
N GLU A 302 -0.72 0.59 19.90
CA GLU A 302 0.50 1.08 19.25
C GLU A 302 0.17 1.78 17.94
N SER A 303 0.86 2.90 17.68
CA SER A 303 0.72 3.62 16.42
C SER A 303 1.13 2.75 15.23
N ARG A 304 0.28 2.73 14.20
CA ARG A 304 0.49 2.00 12.95
C ARG A 304 0.23 2.94 11.77
N THR A 305 0.84 2.65 10.63
CA THR A 305 0.73 3.46 9.41
C THR A 305 0.03 2.73 8.28
N GLY A 306 0.18 1.41 8.20
CA GLY A 306 -0.50 0.54 7.25
C GLY A 306 -1.44 -0.43 7.95
N LEU A 307 -2.53 -0.80 7.29
CA LEU A 307 -3.52 -1.75 7.80
C LEU A 307 -4.06 -2.60 6.65
N SER A 308 -4.03 -3.91 6.83
CA SER A 308 -4.70 -4.86 5.95
C SER A 308 -5.23 -6.04 6.78
N ILE A 309 -6.34 -6.61 6.33
CA ILE A 309 -6.94 -7.78 6.99
C ILE A 309 -6.71 -8.99 6.11
N HIS A 310 -6.15 -10.04 6.69
CA HIS A 310 -5.91 -11.28 5.96
C HIS A 310 -7.25 -11.90 5.52
N PRO A 311 -7.44 -12.18 4.21
CA PRO A 311 -8.75 -12.46 3.64
C PRO A 311 -9.38 -13.79 4.11
N TYR A 312 -8.56 -14.70 4.66
CA TYR A 312 -9.05 -16.01 5.13
C TYR A 312 -9.02 -16.16 6.64
N THR A 313 -7.98 -15.64 7.31
CA THR A 313 -7.82 -15.83 8.77
C THR A 313 -8.42 -14.68 9.57
N GLY A 314 -8.62 -13.52 8.96
CA GLY A 314 -9.04 -12.29 9.65
C GLY A 314 -7.93 -11.66 10.49
N GLU A 315 -6.69 -12.18 10.44
CA GLU A 315 -5.55 -11.57 11.12
C GLU A 315 -5.33 -10.13 10.66
N ILE A 316 -4.98 -9.28 11.61
CA ILE A 316 -4.77 -7.85 11.37
C ILE A 316 -3.29 -7.63 11.12
N TRP A 317 -2.96 -7.25 9.91
CA TRP A 317 -1.60 -6.96 9.49
C TRP A 317 -1.37 -5.46 9.44
N CYS A 318 -0.39 -4.98 10.18
CA CYS A 318 -0.09 -3.55 10.29
C CYS A 318 1.36 -3.26 9.93
N ALA A 319 1.57 -2.26 9.10
CA ALA A 319 2.91 -1.71 8.88
C ALA A 319 3.18 -0.56 9.87
N SER A 320 4.46 -0.29 10.13
CA SER A 320 4.88 0.84 10.95
C SER A 320 6.10 1.50 10.35
N ILE A 321 5.95 2.74 9.92
CA ILE A 321 7.04 3.59 9.43
C ILE A 321 7.60 4.34 10.63
N SER A 322 8.88 4.10 10.95
CA SER A 322 9.60 4.86 11.98
C SER A 322 10.16 6.17 11.43
N ASP A 323 10.74 6.06 10.26
CA ASP A 323 11.25 7.15 9.42
C ASP A 323 11.28 6.65 7.97
N PHE A 324 11.63 7.55 7.02
CA PHE A 324 11.67 7.20 5.59
C PHE A 324 13.08 6.80 5.11
N THR A 325 13.95 6.38 6.02
CA THR A 325 15.36 6.02 5.72
C THR A 325 15.76 4.67 6.27
N SER A 326 15.05 4.18 7.29
CA SER A 326 15.32 2.90 7.96
C SER A 326 14.32 1.83 7.54
N PRO A 327 14.70 0.54 7.59
CA PRO A 327 13.78 -0.57 7.41
C PRO A 327 12.59 -0.51 8.38
N SER A 328 11.43 -0.88 7.90
CA SER A 328 10.17 -0.93 8.63
C SER A 328 9.87 -2.34 9.14
N ASN A 329 8.86 -2.44 9.99
CA ASN A 329 8.33 -3.73 10.42
C ASN A 329 6.85 -3.86 10.03
N VAL A 330 6.45 -5.10 9.74
CA VAL A 330 5.07 -5.52 9.65
C VAL A 330 4.75 -6.37 10.88
N TYR A 331 3.66 -6.05 11.54
CA TYR A 331 3.17 -6.70 12.74
C TYR A 331 1.86 -7.43 12.43
N VAL A 332 1.77 -8.68 12.84
CA VAL A 332 0.57 -9.51 12.67
C VAL A 332 -0.09 -9.70 14.01
N TYR A 333 -1.36 -9.35 14.09
CA TYR A 333 -2.18 -9.49 15.30
C TYR A 333 -3.34 -10.47 15.05
N SER A 334 -3.77 -11.13 16.10
CA SER A 334 -5.03 -11.86 16.07
C SER A 334 -6.23 -10.92 15.89
N THR A 335 -7.39 -11.46 15.57
CA THR A 335 -8.66 -10.72 15.54
C THR A 335 -9.01 -10.05 16.88
N ALA A 336 -8.42 -10.52 17.98
CA ALA A 336 -8.56 -9.93 19.32
C ALA A 336 -7.47 -8.87 19.66
N GLY A 337 -6.62 -8.49 18.69
CA GLY A 337 -5.59 -7.47 18.87
C GLY A 337 -4.32 -7.94 19.59
N SER A 338 -4.12 -9.27 19.80
CA SER A 338 -2.90 -9.78 20.39
C SER A 338 -1.82 -9.97 19.34
N LEU A 339 -0.61 -9.45 19.57
CA LEU A 339 0.53 -9.60 18.66
C LEU A 339 0.92 -11.09 18.52
N ILE A 340 1.01 -11.57 17.28
CA ILE A 340 1.38 -12.95 16.93
C ILE A 340 2.80 -13.01 16.37
N LYS A 341 3.10 -12.14 15.37
CA LYS A 341 4.35 -12.16 14.60
C LYS A 341 4.82 -10.76 14.27
N THR A 342 6.12 -10.66 13.99
CA THR A 342 6.73 -9.43 13.44
C THR A 342 7.70 -9.81 12.33
N PHE A 343 7.64 -9.09 11.21
CA PHE A 343 8.50 -9.28 10.06
C PHE A 343 9.28 -7.99 9.78
N ALA A 344 10.60 -8.12 9.60
CA ALA A 344 11.43 -7.00 9.14
C ALA A 344 11.31 -6.87 7.61
N CYS A 345 10.91 -5.69 7.15
CA CYS A 345 10.63 -5.40 5.75
C CYS A 345 11.52 -4.26 5.22
N GLY A 346 11.25 -3.78 4.02
CA GLY A 346 12.00 -2.67 3.42
C GLY A 346 11.70 -1.31 4.05
N ILE A 347 12.17 -0.25 3.41
CA ILE A 347 12.06 1.14 3.90
C ILE A 347 10.64 1.66 3.66
N ALA A 348 10.06 2.30 4.69
CA ALA A 348 8.76 2.94 4.64
C ALA A 348 7.63 2.00 4.17
N SER A 349 7.44 0.87 4.86
CA SER A 349 6.34 -0.06 4.56
C SER A 349 4.99 0.58 4.86
N ASN A 350 4.10 0.66 3.86
CA ASN A 350 2.82 1.38 3.95
C ASN A 350 1.58 0.54 3.65
N GLY A 351 1.73 -0.63 3.09
CA GLY A 351 0.62 -1.51 2.72
C GLY A 351 1.00 -2.96 2.63
N ILE A 352 0.01 -3.84 2.77
CA ILE A 352 0.15 -5.27 2.62
C ILE A 352 -0.96 -5.78 1.69
N VAL A 353 -0.61 -6.59 0.72
CA VAL A 353 -1.54 -7.20 -0.24
C VAL A 353 -1.41 -8.71 -0.16
N PHE A 354 -2.53 -9.42 -0.13
CA PHE A 354 -2.57 -10.87 -0.03
C PHE A 354 -3.00 -11.53 -1.35
N ARG A 355 -2.49 -12.74 -1.55
CA ARG A 355 -2.99 -13.66 -2.55
C ARG A 355 -3.06 -15.09 -2.04
#